data_0621929737a7e433bd57e94cdefde87e
#
_entry.id   0621929737a7e433bd57e94cdefde87e
#
_cell.length_a   1.000
_cell.length_b   1.000
_cell.length_c   1.000
_cell.angle_alpha   90.00
_cell.angle_beta   90.00
_cell.angle_gamma   90.00
#
_symmetry.space_group_name_H-M   'P 1'
#
loop_
_entity.id
_entity.type
_entity.pdbx_description
1 polymer ?
#
loop_
_entity_poly.entity_id
_entity_poly.type
_entity_poly.pdbx_seq_one_letter_code
_entity_poly.pdbx_strand_id
1 'polypeptide(L)'
;MPLNLGGGEGKPYIRFSPSINSWEMSTPEGREEFTWDAPVVFDIQGLQLGWMKIDTVGREWEAWPSLTQRSPQPSDEHKIGFAIDVVSTKLFGEDSVREFSANTFGNLTFIQELYNQCEQAPEFKEGKVPVVAITGSKAQKVGKGNTRIPEFEIKKWVDRPAELGSAEVEAPQSSATSAPSQPAPQP
;
A
#
# COMPACT_ATOMS: atom_id res chain seq x y z
N MET A 1 -4.75 -22.16 2.60
CA MET A 1 -4.66 -21.09 1.88
C MET A 1 -3.31 -20.82 1.40
N PRO A 2 -3.17 -20.76 0.22
CA PRO A 2 -1.87 -20.61 -0.30
C PRO A 2 -1.38 -19.30 0.04
N LEU A 3 -0.19 -19.25 0.46
CA LEU A 3 0.41 -18.03 0.70
C LEU A 3 0.81 -17.50 -0.60
N ASN A 4 0.38 -16.35 -0.90
CA ASN A 4 0.85 -15.74 -2.09
C ASN A 4 2.18 -15.17 -1.77
N LEU A 5 3.18 -15.97 -1.88
CA LEU A 5 4.49 -15.54 -1.50
C LEU A 5 5.10 -14.65 -2.50
N GLY A 6 4.32 -13.93 -3.18
CA GLY A 6 4.85 -12.95 -4.03
C GLY A 6 5.56 -13.47 -5.17
N GLY A 7 5.37 -14.63 -5.47
CA GLY A 7 6.04 -15.14 -6.57
C GLY A 7 5.62 -14.38 -7.76
N GLY A 8 6.08 -14.70 -8.83
CA GLY A 8 5.83 -14.01 -10.01
C GLY A 8 4.41 -13.86 -10.34
N GLU A 9 3.55 -14.71 -9.81
CA GLU A 9 2.25 -14.51 -10.12
C GLU A 9 1.59 -13.58 -9.27
N GLY A 10 2.27 -12.87 -8.48
CA GLY A 10 1.66 -11.93 -7.60
C GLY A 10 1.10 -10.74 -8.32
N LYS A 11 0.42 -9.91 -7.56
CA LYS A 11 -0.12 -8.68 -8.03
C LYS A 11 0.99 -7.75 -8.53
N PRO A 12 0.78 -6.99 -9.58
CA PRO A 12 1.77 -6.01 -10.01
C PRO A 12 2.11 -5.06 -8.87
N TYR A 13 3.37 -4.63 -8.83
CA TYR A 13 3.82 -3.82 -7.71
C TYR A 13 4.85 -2.78 -8.14
N ILE A 14 5.10 -1.81 -7.25
CA ILE A 14 6.23 -0.91 -7.36
C ILE A 14 7.01 -1.02 -6.06
N ARG A 15 8.27 -0.62 -6.11
CA ARG A 15 9.08 -0.60 -4.89
C ARG A 15 10.11 0.52 -4.96
N PHE A 16 10.47 1.04 -3.82
CA PHE A 16 11.53 2.03 -3.69
C PHE A 16 12.68 1.41 -2.91
N SER A 17 13.87 1.51 -3.46
CA SER A 17 15.08 1.02 -2.81
C SER A 17 15.86 2.21 -2.26
N PRO A 18 15.81 2.44 -0.96
CA PRO A 18 16.50 3.63 -0.40
C PRO A 18 17.99 3.61 -0.61
N SER A 19 18.60 2.42 -0.62
CA SER A 19 20.04 2.33 -0.72
C SER A 19 20.58 2.83 -2.05
N ILE A 20 19.80 2.67 -3.12
CA ILE A 20 20.24 3.13 -4.42
C ILE A 20 19.35 4.25 -4.97
N ASN A 21 18.40 4.70 -4.17
CA ASN A 21 17.52 5.82 -4.54
C ASN A 21 16.83 5.56 -5.88
N SER A 22 16.21 4.40 -6.01
CA SER A 22 15.62 3.98 -7.26
C SER A 22 14.23 3.42 -7.05
N TRP A 23 13.34 3.74 -7.99
CA TRP A 23 11.99 3.19 -8.04
C TRP A 23 11.92 2.16 -9.16
N GLU A 24 11.30 1.04 -8.87
CA GLU A 24 11.15 -0.04 -9.84
C GLU A 24 9.72 -0.52 -9.87
N MET A 25 9.30 -1.07 -11.00
CA MET A 25 8.00 -1.72 -11.10
C MET A 25 8.16 -3.10 -11.67
N SER A 26 7.24 -3.99 -11.30
CA SER A 26 7.28 -5.35 -11.78
C SER A 26 6.91 -5.41 -13.26
N THR A 27 7.52 -6.33 -13.98
CA THR A 27 7.20 -6.58 -15.38
C THR A 27 7.11 -8.09 -15.57
N PRO A 28 6.59 -8.55 -16.68
CA PRO A 28 6.56 -9.99 -16.92
C PRO A 28 7.95 -10.63 -16.87
N GLU A 29 8.98 -9.85 -17.19
CA GLU A 29 10.34 -10.39 -17.18
C GLU A 29 11.08 -10.13 -15.89
N GLY A 30 10.48 -9.49 -14.90
CA GLY A 30 11.18 -9.20 -13.66
C GLY A 30 10.82 -7.82 -13.14
N ARG A 31 11.74 -6.91 -13.19
CA ARG A 31 11.52 -5.54 -12.74
C ARG A 31 12.25 -4.57 -13.63
N GLU A 32 11.74 -3.36 -13.72
CA GLU A 32 12.45 -2.33 -14.43
C GLU A 32 12.33 -1.01 -13.67
N GLU A 33 13.34 -0.18 -13.76
CA GLU A 33 13.36 1.11 -13.11
C GLU A 33 12.44 2.07 -13.85
N PHE A 34 11.77 2.94 -13.11
CA PHE A 34 10.94 3.95 -13.74
C PHE A 34 11.11 5.28 -13.01
N THR A 35 10.70 6.36 -13.67
CA THR A 35 10.74 7.69 -13.08
C THR A 35 9.31 8.21 -12.92
N TRP A 36 9.16 9.12 -11.97
CA TRP A 36 7.82 9.66 -11.66
C TRP A 36 7.49 10.81 -12.61
N ASP A 37 7.18 10.45 -13.86
CA ASP A 37 6.87 11.45 -14.87
C ASP A 37 5.46 12.00 -14.77
N ALA A 38 4.67 11.50 -13.86
CA ALA A 38 3.30 11.95 -13.67
C ALA A 38 2.87 11.64 -12.24
N PRO A 39 1.90 12.38 -11.71
CA PRO A 39 1.38 12.05 -10.38
C PRO A 39 0.54 10.78 -10.42
N VAL A 40 0.40 10.15 -9.28
CA VAL A 40 -0.24 8.85 -9.16
C VAL A 40 -1.23 8.90 -8.01
N VAL A 41 -2.35 8.21 -8.15
CA VAL A 41 -3.32 8.11 -7.07
C VAL A 41 -2.79 7.11 -6.04
N PHE A 42 -2.80 7.50 -4.77
CA PHE A 42 -2.47 6.59 -3.67
C PHE A 42 -3.76 6.29 -2.92
N ASP A 43 -4.10 5.02 -2.82
CA ASP A 43 -5.34 4.60 -2.17
C ASP A 43 -5.19 4.69 -0.66
N ILE A 44 -5.14 5.91 -0.16
CA ILE A 44 -4.94 6.11 1.27
C ILE A 44 -6.11 5.55 2.08
N GLN A 45 -7.28 5.45 1.47
CA GLN A 45 -8.44 4.88 2.14
C GLN A 45 -8.29 3.37 2.35
N GLY A 46 -7.49 2.71 1.53
CA GLY A 46 -7.27 1.28 1.65
C GLY A 46 -5.91 0.90 2.23
N LEU A 47 -5.21 1.87 2.81
CA LEU A 47 -3.90 1.58 3.41
C LEU A 47 -4.02 0.50 4.47
N GLN A 48 -3.10 -0.46 4.45
CA GLN A 48 -3.03 -1.50 5.47
C GLN A 48 -1.69 -1.46 6.16
N LEU A 49 -1.69 -1.70 7.45
CA LEU A 49 -0.46 -1.91 8.22
C LEU A 49 -0.44 -3.37 8.66
N GLY A 50 0.72 -3.90 8.92
CA GLY A 50 0.80 -5.29 9.32
C GLY A 50 2.21 -5.69 9.68
N TRP A 51 2.39 -6.99 9.85
CA TRP A 51 3.69 -7.59 10.11
C TRP A 51 4.23 -8.14 8.80
N MET A 52 5.47 -7.83 8.49
CA MET A 52 6.08 -8.23 7.24
C MET A 52 7.45 -8.81 7.49
N LYS A 53 7.72 -9.94 6.86
CA LYS A 53 9.03 -10.54 6.89
C LYS A 53 9.45 -10.75 5.44
N ILE A 54 10.64 -10.31 5.08
CA ILE A 54 11.17 -10.45 3.74
C ILE A 54 12.49 -11.19 3.84
N ASP A 55 12.63 -12.27 3.12
CA ASP A 55 13.88 -13.00 3.09
C ASP A 55 14.08 -13.59 1.69
N THR A 56 15.03 -14.48 1.54
CA THR A 56 15.36 -15.01 0.22
C THR A 56 14.27 -15.91 -0.33
N VAL A 57 13.40 -16.42 0.53
CA VAL A 57 12.32 -17.27 0.08
C VAL A 57 11.15 -16.44 -0.43
N GLY A 58 10.95 -15.25 0.11
CA GLY A 58 9.86 -14.40 -0.32
C GLY A 58 9.39 -13.49 0.78
N ARG A 59 8.13 -13.12 0.73
CA ARG A 59 7.57 -12.17 1.66
C ARG A 59 6.41 -12.84 2.41
N GLU A 60 6.39 -12.68 3.73
CA GLU A 60 5.25 -13.05 4.54
C GLU A 60 4.56 -11.78 5.01
N TRP A 61 3.26 -11.77 4.98
CA TRP A 61 2.49 -10.59 5.32
C TRP A 61 1.27 -10.97 6.15
N GLU A 62 1.11 -10.29 7.26
CA GLU A 62 -0.08 -10.48 8.10
C GLU A 62 -0.64 -9.12 8.42
N ALA A 63 -1.75 -8.75 7.82
CA ALA A 63 -2.36 -7.44 8.04
C ALA A 63 -2.91 -7.36 9.46
N TRP A 64 -2.79 -6.18 10.05
CA TRP A 64 -3.42 -5.93 11.34
C TRP A 64 -4.92 -5.73 11.15
N PRO A 65 -5.71 -5.92 12.21
CA PRO A 65 -7.17 -5.71 12.10
C PRO A 65 -7.53 -4.30 11.65
N SER A 66 -6.74 -3.32 12.02
CA SER A 66 -6.98 -1.95 11.59
C SER A 66 -5.69 -1.16 11.71
N LEU A 67 -5.71 0.08 11.27
CA LEU A 67 -4.51 0.93 11.34
C LEU A 67 -4.12 1.23 12.79
N THR A 68 -5.02 1.04 13.73
CA THR A 68 -4.74 1.36 15.12
C THR A 68 -4.68 0.14 16.03
N GLN A 69 -4.94 -1.05 15.49
CA GLN A 69 -4.90 -2.26 16.30
C GLN A 69 -3.89 -3.23 15.74
N ARG A 70 -2.89 -3.57 16.52
CA ARG A 70 -1.88 -4.54 16.12
C ARG A 70 -2.28 -5.93 16.49
N SER A 71 -1.99 -6.87 15.62
CA SER A 71 -2.06 -8.27 16.00
C SER A 71 -0.73 -8.67 16.65
N PRO A 72 -0.66 -9.82 17.32
CA PRO A 72 0.60 -10.25 17.90
C PRO A 72 1.66 -10.47 16.83
N GLN A 73 2.89 -10.12 17.16
CA GLN A 73 4.00 -10.26 16.21
C GLN A 73 4.31 -11.74 16.01
N PRO A 74 4.29 -12.23 14.79
CA PRO A 74 4.48 -13.67 14.55
C PRO A 74 5.87 -14.17 14.90
N SER A 75 6.90 -13.37 14.71
CA SER A 75 8.26 -13.74 15.07
C SER A 75 9.11 -12.49 15.16
N ASP A 76 10.32 -12.63 15.71
CA ASP A 76 11.24 -11.50 15.80
C ASP A 76 11.67 -11.00 14.44
N GLU A 77 11.52 -11.81 13.42
CA GLU A 77 11.91 -11.41 12.08
C GLU A 77 10.84 -10.59 11.36
N HIS A 78 9.63 -10.61 11.87
CA HIS A 78 8.55 -9.81 11.28
C HIS A 78 8.66 -8.38 11.78
N LYS A 79 8.67 -7.44 10.86
CA LYS A 79 8.74 -6.02 11.20
C LYS A 79 7.46 -5.34 10.78
N ILE A 80 7.21 -4.16 11.30
CA ILE A 80 6.06 -3.40 10.87
C ILE A 80 6.24 -3.05 9.41
N GLY A 81 5.19 -3.24 8.63
CA GLY A 81 5.19 -2.91 7.23
C GLY A 81 3.84 -2.34 6.83
N PHE A 82 3.74 -1.93 5.57
CA PHE A 82 2.49 -1.41 5.04
C PHE A 82 2.27 -1.94 3.63
N ALA A 83 1.04 -1.84 3.19
CA ALA A 83 0.66 -2.14 1.81
C ALA A 83 -0.40 -1.12 1.39
N ILE A 84 -0.22 -0.54 0.22
CA ILE A 84 -1.16 0.43 -0.32
C ILE A 84 -1.19 0.26 -1.84
N ASP A 85 -2.36 0.40 -2.43
CA ASP A 85 -2.46 0.35 -3.89
C ASP A 85 -2.26 1.74 -4.47
N VAL A 86 -1.64 1.80 -5.62
CA VAL A 86 -1.43 3.04 -6.37
C VAL A 86 -1.96 2.84 -7.77
N VAL A 87 -2.46 3.90 -8.38
CA VAL A 87 -3.10 3.79 -9.69
C VAL A 87 -2.55 4.85 -10.64
N SER A 88 -2.11 4.44 -11.81
CA SER A 88 -1.73 5.35 -12.86
C SER A 88 -1.73 4.63 -14.20
N THR A 89 -2.61 5.01 -15.10
CA THR A 89 -2.56 4.45 -16.43
C THR A 89 -1.37 5.03 -17.20
N LYS A 90 -1.00 6.27 -16.89
CA LYS A 90 0.08 6.91 -17.62
C LYS A 90 1.44 6.27 -17.32
N LEU A 91 1.71 5.96 -16.05
CA LEU A 91 3.01 5.39 -15.72
C LEU A 91 3.03 3.87 -15.83
N PHE A 92 1.90 3.22 -15.58
CA PHE A 92 1.89 1.76 -15.44
C PHE A 92 1.21 1.04 -16.59
N GLY A 93 0.54 1.76 -17.47
CA GLY A 93 -0.10 1.13 -18.62
C GLY A 93 -1.29 0.26 -18.25
N GLU A 94 -1.32 -0.94 -18.81
CA GLU A 94 -2.46 -1.82 -18.58
C GLU A 94 -2.56 -2.29 -17.16
N ASP A 95 -1.46 -2.52 -16.49
CA ASP A 95 -1.48 -2.88 -15.07
C ASP A 95 -1.51 -1.60 -14.26
N SER A 96 -2.59 -0.85 -14.42
CA SER A 96 -2.68 0.48 -13.85
C SER A 96 -2.72 0.49 -12.33
N VAL A 97 -3.15 -0.58 -11.70
CA VAL A 97 -3.19 -0.68 -10.25
C VAL A 97 -2.00 -1.54 -9.81
N ARG A 98 -1.17 -0.98 -8.93
CA ARG A 98 -0.01 -1.71 -8.43
C ARG A 98 0.04 -1.58 -6.92
N GLU A 99 0.64 -2.54 -6.27
CA GLU A 99 0.80 -2.50 -4.83
C GLU A 99 2.15 -1.90 -4.49
N PHE A 100 2.16 -1.00 -3.51
CA PHE A 100 3.40 -0.52 -2.95
C PHE A 100 3.43 -1.00 -1.50
N SER A 101 4.39 -1.85 -1.16
CA SER A 101 4.50 -2.36 0.19
C SER A 101 5.96 -2.37 0.61
N ALA A 102 6.20 -2.17 1.88
CA ALA A 102 7.58 -2.12 2.37
C ALA A 102 7.59 -2.20 3.90
N ASN A 103 8.78 -2.48 4.42
CA ASN A 103 8.97 -2.49 5.87
C ASN A 103 10.26 -1.77 6.27
N THR A 104 10.84 -0.97 5.38
CA THR A 104 12.08 -0.24 5.71
C THR A 104 11.73 1.11 6.31
N PHE A 105 12.68 1.65 7.07
CA PHE A 105 12.46 2.91 7.77
C PHE A 105 12.06 4.05 6.83
N GLY A 106 12.78 4.21 5.73
CA GLY A 106 12.48 5.31 4.82
C GLY A 106 11.10 5.23 4.21
N ASN A 107 10.69 4.03 3.82
CA ASN A 107 9.38 3.84 3.24
C ASN A 107 8.27 4.01 4.28
N LEU A 108 8.51 3.51 5.51
CA LEU A 108 7.51 3.69 6.57
C LEU A 108 7.36 5.15 6.93
N THR A 109 8.45 5.90 6.96
CA THR A 109 8.39 7.33 7.24
C THR A 109 7.59 8.05 6.16
N PHE A 110 7.84 7.68 4.90
CA PHE A 110 7.10 8.28 3.80
C PHE A 110 5.60 8.05 3.94
N ILE A 111 5.20 6.81 4.18
CA ILE A 111 3.77 6.52 4.21
C ILE A 111 3.12 7.17 5.43
N GLN A 112 3.86 7.29 6.53
CA GLN A 112 3.34 7.95 7.71
C GLN A 112 3.14 9.44 7.46
N GLU A 113 4.11 10.09 6.79
CA GLU A 113 3.97 11.50 6.46
C GLU A 113 2.80 11.72 5.51
N LEU A 114 2.67 10.85 4.52
CA LEU A 114 1.57 10.97 3.57
C LEU A 114 0.23 10.82 4.30
N TYR A 115 0.10 9.79 5.13
CA TYR A 115 -1.15 9.56 5.85
C TYR A 115 -1.48 10.74 6.77
N ASN A 116 -0.48 11.26 7.47
CA ASN A 116 -0.72 12.37 8.39
C ASN A 116 -1.22 13.60 7.66
N GLN A 117 -0.67 13.90 6.49
CA GLN A 117 -1.17 15.02 5.73
C GLN A 117 -2.57 14.76 5.22
N CYS A 118 -2.83 13.55 4.75
CA CYS A 118 -4.15 13.23 4.23
C CYS A 118 -5.21 13.31 5.30
N GLU A 119 -4.90 12.81 6.49
CA GLU A 119 -5.88 12.74 7.56
C GLU A 119 -6.39 14.11 7.94
N GLN A 120 -5.62 15.14 7.72
CA GLN A 120 -6.03 16.50 8.07
C GLN A 120 -6.86 17.16 6.99
N ALA A 121 -6.96 16.57 5.83
CA ALA A 121 -7.69 17.17 4.72
C ALA A 121 -9.17 16.79 4.81
N PRO A 122 -10.06 17.74 4.50
CA PRO A 122 -11.50 17.41 4.53
C PRO A 122 -11.86 16.35 3.51
N GLU A 123 -11.16 16.32 2.39
CA GLU A 123 -11.44 15.33 1.36
C GLU A 123 -11.23 13.92 1.85
N PHE A 124 -10.31 13.72 2.78
CA PHE A 124 -10.06 12.40 3.33
C PHE A 124 -11.33 11.90 4.04
N LYS A 125 -12.00 12.77 4.76
CA LYS A 125 -13.21 12.39 5.48
C LYS A 125 -14.36 12.11 4.53
N GLU A 126 -14.28 12.60 3.31
CA GLU A 126 -15.29 12.35 2.31
C GLU A 126 -15.01 11.05 1.53
N GLY A 127 -13.97 10.33 1.90
CA GLY A 127 -13.64 9.07 1.23
C GLY A 127 -12.82 9.23 -0.04
N LYS A 128 -12.30 10.43 -0.29
CA LYS A 128 -11.52 10.66 -1.50
C LYS A 128 -10.08 10.23 -1.31
N VAL A 129 -9.35 10.17 -2.39
CA VAL A 129 -7.94 9.76 -2.38
C VAL A 129 -7.08 10.83 -3.04
N PRO A 130 -5.82 10.94 -2.59
CA PRO A 130 -4.94 11.99 -3.12
C PRO A 130 -4.26 11.58 -4.41
N VAL A 131 -4.01 12.56 -5.26
CA VAL A 131 -3.14 12.39 -6.41
C VAL A 131 -1.79 12.98 -5.99
N VAL A 132 -0.78 12.13 -5.96
CA VAL A 132 0.50 12.43 -5.34
C VAL A 132 1.61 12.43 -6.37
N ALA A 133 2.45 13.45 -6.33
CA ALA A 133 3.66 13.49 -7.14
C ALA A 133 4.83 13.18 -6.24
N ILE A 134 5.68 12.26 -6.65
CA ILE A 134 6.93 12.00 -5.94
C ILE A 134 7.95 12.95 -6.54
N THR A 135 8.50 13.83 -5.72
CA THR A 135 9.34 14.90 -6.20
C THR A 135 10.82 14.63 -6.01
N GLY A 136 11.17 13.58 -5.31
CA GLY A 136 12.58 13.26 -5.07
C GLY A 136 12.71 12.44 -3.82
N SER A 137 13.83 12.56 -3.14
CA SER A 137 14.03 11.90 -1.86
C SER A 137 15.02 12.70 -1.06
N LYS A 138 14.94 12.55 0.26
CA LYS A 138 15.91 13.22 1.15
C LYS A 138 16.68 12.18 1.91
N ALA A 139 17.94 12.46 2.17
CA ALA A 139 18.77 11.56 2.95
C ALA A 139 18.46 11.71 4.42
N GLN A 140 18.46 10.61 5.14
CA GLN A 140 18.18 10.60 6.57
C GLN A 140 19.17 9.67 7.24
N LYS A 141 19.82 10.14 8.28
CA LYS A 141 20.74 9.30 9.03
C LYS A 141 19.95 8.43 9.99
N VAL A 142 20.25 7.15 10.01
CA VAL A 142 19.59 6.21 10.90
C VAL A 142 20.66 5.35 11.50
N GLY A 143 20.89 5.51 12.82
CA GLY A 143 21.94 4.78 13.47
C GLY A 143 23.29 5.11 12.85
N LYS A 144 23.99 4.10 12.39
CA LYS A 144 25.28 4.31 11.75
C LYS A 144 25.19 4.43 10.25
N GLY A 145 24.01 4.27 9.69
CA GLY A 145 23.86 4.29 8.25
C GLY A 145 22.99 5.43 7.80
N ASN A 146 22.67 5.42 6.51
CA ASN A 146 21.80 6.41 5.94
C ASN A 146 20.70 5.71 5.14
N THR A 147 19.55 6.34 5.09
CA THR A 147 18.47 5.87 4.23
C THR A 147 17.96 7.09 3.47
N ARG A 148 17.02 6.85 2.58
CA ARG A 148 16.38 7.95 1.89
C ARG A 148 14.88 7.82 2.07
N ILE A 149 14.22 8.98 2.19
CA ILE A 149 12.79 9.05 2.39
C ILE A 149 12.23 9.72 1.16
N PRO A 150 11.30 9.08 0.43
CA PRO A 150 10.70 9.75 -0.72
C PRO A 150 10.02 11.05 -0.32
N GLU A 151 10.17 12.06 -1.16
CA GLU A 151 9.52 13.35 -0.96
C GLU A 151 8.36 13.44 -1.91
N PHE A 152 7.28 14.07 -1.48
CA PHE A 152 6.06 14.06 -2.25
C PHE A 152 5.29 15.35 -2.12
N GLU A 153 4.32 15.51 -3.01
CA GLU A 153 3.43 16.65 -2.99
C GLU A 153 2.05 16.16 -3.37
N ILE A 154 1.03 16.50 -2.58
CA ILE A 154 -0.34 16.15 -2.93
C ILE A 154 -0.82 17.20 -3.90
N LYS A 155 -1.13 16.78 -5.13
CA LYS A 155 -1.50 17.72 -6.19
C LYS A 155 -2.99 18.03 -6.18
N LYS A 156 -3.82 17.06 -5.85
CA LYS A 156 -5.27 17.24 -5.81
C LYS A 156 -5.90 16.00 -5.22
N TRP A 157 -7.19 16.03 -5.05
CA TRP A 157 -7.96 14.91 -4.52
C TRP A 157 -8.99 14.50 -5.56
N VAL A 158 -9.24 13.20 -5.65
CA VAL A 158 -10.21 12.67 -6.60
C VAL A 158 -11.05 11.61 -5.90
N ASP A 159 -12.17 11.25 -6.51
CA ASP A 159 -12.96 10.15 -6.01
C ASP A 159 -12.14 8.87 -6.16
N ARG A 160 -12.38 7.94 -5.26
CA ARG A 160 -11.63 6.70 -5.29
C ARG A 160 -11.92 5.97 -6.59
N PRO A 161 -10.89 5.66 -7.39
CA PRO A 161 -11.11 5.04 -8.70
C PRO A 161 -11.79 3.69 -8.60
N ALA A 162 -12.62 3.39 -9.57
CA ALA A 162 -13.35 2.14 -9.59
C ALA A 162 -12.41 0.94 -9.62
N GLU A 163 -11.24 1.10 -10.23
CA GLU A 163 -10.27 0.01 -10.28
C GLU A 163 -9.86 -0.46 -8.90
N LEU A 164 -10.02 0.37 -7.87
CA LEU A 164 -9.66 0.01 -6.52
C LEU A 164 -10.83 -0.55 -5.73
N GLY A 165 -11.98 -0.57 -6.34
CA GLY A 165 -13.20 -0.71 -5.59
C GLY A 165 -13.39 -1.86 -4.70
N SER A 166 -12.90 -3.01 -5.03
CA SER A 166 -13.31 -4.14 -4.25
C SER A 166 -12.66 -4.23 -2.90
N ALA A 167 -11.61 -3.54 -2.69
CA ALA A 167 -10.91 -3.76 -1.46
C ALA A 167 -11.75 -3.50 -0.26
N GLU A 168 -12.36 -2.38 -0.16
CA GLU A 168 -13.03 -2.13 1.01
C GLU A 168 -14.30 -2.80 1.05
N VAL A 169 -14.78 -3.18 -0.05
CA VAL A 169 -16.00 -3.83 -0.06
C VAL A 169 -15.89 -5.09 0.65
N GLU A 170 -14.84 -5.78 0.49
CA GLU A 170 -14.75 -6.96 1.09
C GLU A 170 -14.84 -6.87 2.49
N ALA A 171 -14.28 -5.94 3.03
CA ALA A 171 -14.28 -5.86 4.40
C ALA A 171 -15.61 -6.07 4.94
N PRO A 172 -16.43 -5.30 4.59
CA PRO A 172 -17.66 -5.38 5.22
C PRO A 172 -18.43 -6.54 4.85
N GLN A 173 -18.36 -6.76 3.78
CA GLN A 173 -19.17 -7.64 3.34
C GLN A 173 -19.35 -8.67 4.07
N SER A 174 -18.50 -8.84 4.26
CA SER A 174 -18.60 -9.93 4.85
C SER A 174 -19.74 -9.91 5.58
N SER A 175 -19.79 -9.16 5.99
CA SER A 175 -20.70 -9.25 6.82
C SER A 175 -21.86 -9.53 6.34
N ALA A 176 -21.86 -9.28 5.65
CA ALA A 176 -22.96 -9.41 5.31
C ALA A 176 -23.66 -10.46 5.43
N THR A 177 -23.52 -10.60 5.32
CA THR A 177 -24.06 -11.33 5.31
C THR A 177 -24.98 -11.81 5.73
N SER A 178 -25.08 -11.82 5.72
CA SER A 178 -25.68 -12.23 6.01
C SER A 178 -26.75 -12.58 6.23
N ALA A 179 -27.02 -12.74 6.26
CA ALA A 179 -27.85 -13.03 6.46
C ALA A 179 -28.85 -13.35 6.64
N PRO A 180 -29.28 -13.59 6.60
CA PRO A 180 -30.10 -13.89 6.73
C PRO A 180 -31.23 -14.19 7.03
N SER A 181 -31.55 -14.33 7.02
CA SER A 181 -32.43 -14.54 7.26
C SER A 181 -33.36 -15.22 7.49
N GLN A 182 -33.74 -15.55 7.73
CA GLN A 182 -34.54 -16.13 7.87
C GLN A 182 -35.68 -16.28 8.16
N PRO A 183 -36.24 -16.72 8.24
CA PRO A 183 -37.19 -16.86 8.33
C PRO A 183 -38.18 -17.28 8.95
N ALA A 184 -38.66 -17.37 9.01
CA ALA A 184 -39.49 -17.62 9.54
C ALA A 184 -40.36 -18.40 9.65
N PRO A 185 -40.90 -18.71 9.98
CA PRO A 185 -41.66 -19.41 10.07
C PRO A 185 -42.79 -19.61 10.32
N GLN A 186 -43.16 -19.77 10.33
CA GLN A 186 -44.07 -19.95 10.52
C GLN A 186 -44.99 -20.39 10.99
N PRO A 187 -45.57 -20.57 11.17
CA PRO A 187 -46.47 -20.92 11.69
C PRO A 187 -47.09 -21.51 11.66
#